data_42f5b8335e0e5e47358c77b772b6f224
#
_entry.id   42f5b8335e0e5e47358c77b772b6f224
#
_cell.length_a   1.000
_cell.length_b   1.000
_cell.length_c   1.000
_cell.angle_alpha   90.00
_cell.angle_beta   90.00
_cell.angle_gamma   90.00
#
_symmetry.space_group_name_H-M   'P 1'
#
loop_
_entity.id
_entity.type
_entity.pdbx_description
1 polymer ?
#
loop_
_entity_poly.entity_id
_entity_poly.type
_entity_poly.pdbx_seq_one_letter_code
_entity_poly.pdbx_strand_id
1 'polypeptide(L)'
;IKSFQSSNILNNNYIIRTVSSKVDLDRFYGKTNTEDVINELIELSQPDPETKTIFLWPEGIIPNINQTEFKEFEFLFNNNFNKNHLLAIGINSYEKNNGKDYFYNTFSVYDHKLDLLHDYKKVKLVPFGEFLPFEKILKRIGLKSLTNNYQSFSSGKSREILSIDIEGFDLEVLPLICYEIIYSGNIFKNSEFDVIINVSEDGWFGDSIGPHQHFAHSVFRSIESGKYLLRSANNGVSAIINPTGKIENKIEFS
;
A
#
# COMPACT_ATOMS: atom_id res chain seq x y z
N ILE A 1 13.87 4.20 13.58
CA ILE A 1 12.94 3.60 12.61
C ILE A 1 13.37 2.16 12.40
N LYS A 2 12.42 1.21 12.36
CA LYS A 2 12.72 -0.21 12.28
C LYS A 2 12.09 -0.78 11.00
N SER A 3 12.88 -1.53 10.24
CA SER A 3 12.38 -2.42 9.18
C SER A 3 12.15 -3.81 9.73
N PHE A 4 11.13 -4.53 9.24
CA PHE A 4 10.94 -5.93 9.55
C PHE A 4 11.47 -6.81 8.45
N GLN A 5 12.08 -7.92 8.85
CA GLN A 5 12.36 -9.04 7.96
C GLN A 5 11.40 -10.18 8.28
N SER A 6 10.71 -10.68 7.28
CA SER A 6 10.03 -11.96 7.33
C SER A 6 10.92 -12.98 6.64
N SER A 7 11.67 -13.75 7.40
CA SER A 7 12.37 -14.92 6.90
C SER A 7 11.51 -16.14 7.19
N ASN A 8 11.00 -16.88 6.22
CA ASN A 8 10.30 -18.17 6.33
C ASN A 8 8.76 -18.14 6.25
N ILE A 9 8.14 -17.15 5.65
CA ILE A 9 6.68 -17.22 5.41
C ILE A 9 6.35 -18.18 4.28
N LEU A 10 7.21 -18.23 3.28
CA LEU A 10 7.08 -19.07 2.11
C LEU A 10 8.41 -19.83 1.97
N ASN A 11 8.37 -21.07 1.58
CA ASN A 11 9.54 -21.92 1.42
C ASN A 11 10.44 -21.47 0.24
N ASN A 12 10.57 -20.17 0.04
CA ASN A 12 11.18 -19.51 -1.10
C ASN A 12 12.48 -18.83 -0.69
N ASN A 13 13.40 -18.70 -1.64
CA ASN A 13 14.73 -18.12 -1.44
C ASN A 13 14.72 -16.57 -1.40
N TYR A 14 13.69 -15.94 -0.88
CA TYR A 14 13.58 -14.49 -0.75
C TYR A 14 12.87 -14.10 0.55
N ILE A 15 13.02 -12.85 0.93
CA ILE A 15 12.35 -12.26 2.08
C ILE A 15 11.38 -11.14 1.66
N ILE A 16 10.36 -10.88 2.47
CA ILE A 16 9.52 -9.68 2.34
C ILE A 16 9.83 -8.78 3.53
N ARG A 17 10.25 -7.55 3.24
CA ARG A 17 10.62 -6.57 4.25
C ARG A 17 9.58 -5.46 4.30
N THR A 18 8.82 -5.42 5.37
CA THR A 18 7.84 -4.37 5.62
C THR A 18 8.52 -3.14 6.21
N VAL A 19 8.35 -2.00 5.55
CA VAL A 19 8.87 -0.71 6.00
C VAL A 19 7.77 0.04 6.72
N SER A 20 8.07 0.55 7.91
CA SER A 20 7.20 1.44 8.69
C SER A 20 7.82 2.82 8.69
N SER A 21 7.06 3.83 8.33
CA SER A 21 7.50 5.22 8.27
C SER A 21 6.61 6.11 9.13
N LYS A 22 7.07 7.33 9.38
CA LYS A 22 6.34 8.39 10.10
C LYS A 22 6.32 9.67 9.28
N VAL A 23 6.10 9.54 7.99
CA VAL A 23 5.99 10.71 7.12
C VAL A 23 4.71 11.46 7.46
N ASP A 24 4.84 12.77 7.69
CA ASP A 24 3.72 13.62 8.09
C ASP A 24 2.63 13.69 6.98
N LEU A 25 1.38 13.85 7.39
CA LEU A 25 0.25 14.08 6.48
C LEU A 25 0.38 15.39 5.68
N ASP A 26 1.21 16.33 6.14
CA ASP A 26 1.54 17.57 5.43
C ASP A 26 2.06 17.32 4.00
N ARG A 27 2.57 16.11 3.71
CA ARG A 27 2.96 15.70 2.36
C ARG A 27 1.82 15.78 1.35
N PHE A 28 0.59 15.55 1.77
CA PHE A 28 -0.59 15.67 0.90
C PHE A 28 -0.96 17.13 0.57
N TYR A 29 -0.34 18.08 1.24
CA TYR A 29 -0.57 19.52 1.05
C TYR A 29 0.62 20.22 0.38
N GLY A 30 1.52 19.45 -0.26
CA GLY A 30 2.65 19.99 -1.04
C GLY A 30 3.77 20.60 -0.21
N LYS A 31 3.87 20.29 1.08
CA LYS A 31 4.89 20.82 1.98
C LYS A 31 6.14 19.94 2.11
N THR A 32 6.12 18.76 1.51
CA THR A 32 7.18 17.77 1.65
C THR A 32 7.87 17.55 0.31
N ASN A 33 9.20 17.47 0.32
CA ASN A 33 10.00 17.17 -0.86
C ASN A 33 9.90 15.67 -1.19
N THR A 34 9.62 15.35 -2.45
CA THR A 34 9.44 13.97 -2.92
C THR A 34 10.75 13.17 -2.81
N GLU A 35 11.89 13.75 -3.20
CA GLU A 35 13.20 13.08 -3.15
C GLU A 35 13.61 12.76 -1.71
N ASP A 36 13.37 13.68 -0.77
CA ASP A 36 13.70 13.46 0.64
C ASP A 36 12.93 12.26 1.21
N VAL A 37 11.64 12.15 0.89
CA VAL A 37 10.81 11.01 1.32
C VAL A 37 11.31 9.72 0.71
N ILE A 38 11.63 9.71 -0.59
CA ILE A 38 12.14 8.50 -1.26
C ILE A 38 13.46 8.06 -0.63
N ASN A 39 14.39 8.99 -0.38
CA ASN A 39 15.67 8.69 0.24
C ASN A 39 15.48 8.13 1.66
N GLU A 40 14.59 8.70 2.47
CA GLU A 40 14.26 8.17 3.79
C GLU A 40 13.73 6.72 3.69
N LEU A 41 12.82 6.45 2.76
CA LEU A 41 12.26 5.11 2.56
C LEU A 41 13.32 4.10 2.08
N ILE A 42 14.27 4.52 1.23
CA ILE A 42 15.41 3.70 0.81
C ILE A 42 16.30 3.36 2.01
N GLU A 43 16.64 4.35 2.84
CA GLU A 43 17.42 4.12 4.07
C GLU A 43 16.72 3.16 5.02
N LEU A 44 15.42 3.31 5.23
CA LEU A 44 14.59 2.42 6.05
C LEU A 44 14.52 1.00 5.47
N SER A 45 14.54 0.86 4.17
CA SER A 45 14.52 -0.43 3.49
C SER A 45 15.80 -1.23 3.73
N GLN A 46 16.94 -0.59 3.94
CA GLN A 46 18.25 -1.25 4.14
C GLN A 46 18.48 -2.36 3.12
N PRO A 47 18.51 -2.06 1.82
CA PRO A 47 18.66 -3.07 0.79
C PRO A 47 20.02 -3.75 0.88
N ASP A 48 20.02 -5.09 0.80
CA ASP A 48 21.21 -5.94 0.76
C ASP A 48 21.31 -6.52 -0.66
N PRO A 49 22.34 -6.20 -1.44
CA PRO A 49 22.45 -6.61 -2.84
C PRO A 49 22.49 -8.12 -3.05
N GLU A 50 22.90 -8.90 -2.04
CA GLU A 50 22.99 -10.35 -2.11
C GLU A 50 21.69 -11.06 -1.71
N THR A 51 20.76 -10.35 -1.07
CA THR A 51 19.52 -10.95 -0.56
C THR A 51 18.34 -10.59 -1.44
N LYS A 52 17.66 -11.57 -2.02
CA LYS A 52 16.40 -11.34 -2.73
C LYS A 52 15.35 -10.80 -1.78
N THR A 53 14.82 -9.62 -2.06
CA THR A 53 13.91 -8.91 -1.16
C THR A 53 12.78 -8.22 -1.92
N ILE A 54 11.55 -8.42 -1.44
CA ILE A 54 10.39 -7.57 -1.78
C ILE A 54 10.27 -6.54 -0.66
N PHE A 55 10.48 -5.27 -0.99
CA PHE A 55 10.27 -4.16 -0.05
C PHE A 55 8.81 -3.73 -0.10
N LEU A 56 8.17 -3.66 1.05
CA LEU A 56 6.77 -3.26 1.16
C LEU A 56 6.69 -1.87 1.81
N TRP A 57 6.30 -0.87 1.03
CA TRP A 57 6.11 0.51 1.45
C TRP A 57 4.63 0.85 1.67
N PRO A 58 4.30 1.77 2.59
CA PRO A 58 2.92 2.11 2.94
C PRO A 58 2.10 2.73 1.80
N GLU A 59 0.79 2.90 2.06
CA GLU A 59 -0.17 3.59 1.18
C GLU A 59 0.15 5.07 1.04
N GLY A 60 0.11 5.58 -0.21
CA GLY A 60 0.20 7.01 -0.52
C GLY A 60 1.42 7.70 0.08
N ILE A 61 2.53 6.96 0.26
CA ILE A 61 3.66 7.43 1.05
C ILE A 61 4.48 8.49 0.30
N ILE A 62 4.55 8.41 -1.02
CA ILE A 62 5.31 9.36 -1.83
C ILE A 62 4.40 10.54 -2.22
N PRO A 63 4.77 11.78 -1.85
CA PRO A 63 3.98 12.96 -2.17
C PRO A 63 4.14 13.40 -3.62
N ASN A 64 3.15 14.13 -4.11
CA ASN A 64 3.17 14.95 -5.33
C ASN A 64 3.43 14.22 -6.64
N ILE A 65 3.49 12.90 -6.66
CA ILE A 65 3.69 12.11 -7.88
C ILE A 65 2.68 10.97 -7.98
N ASN A 66 2.48 10.51 -9.19
CA ASN A 66 1.70 9.32 -9.49
C ASN A 66 2.58 8.16 -9.98
N GLN A 67 1.95 7.02 -10.21
CA GLN A 67 2.57 5.77 -10.63
C GLN A 67 3.51 5.92 -11.85
N THR A 68 3.14 6.72 -12.85
CA THR A 68 3.93 6.89 -14.08
C THR A 68 5.11 7.85 -13.88
N GLU A 69 4.95 8.85 -13.03
CA GLU A 69 6.01 9.82 -12.71
C GLU A 69 7.08 9.23 -11.80
N PHE A 70 6.76 8.14 -11.08
CA PHE A 70 7.71 7.50 -10.17
C PHE A 70 8.98 7.01 -10.88
N LYS A 71 8.89 6.64 -12.15
CA LYS A 71 10.04 6.25 -12.98
C LYS A 71 11.13 7.35 -13.08
N GLU A 72 10.76 8.62 -12.97
CA GLU A 72 11.68 9.74 -13.04
C GLU A 72 12.69 9.75 -11.88
N PHE A 73 12.38 9.04 -10.79
CA PHE A 73 13.21 8.90 -9.58
C PHE A 73 14.12 7.67 -9.58
N GLU A 74 14.22 6.91 -10.69
CA GLU A 74 15.07 5.72 -10.80
C GLU A 74 16.51 5.99 -10.35
N PHE A 75 17.04 7.19 -10.59
CA PHE A 75 18.40 7.56 -10.23
C PHE A 75 18.70 7.46 -8.72
N LEU A 76 17.68 7.58 -7.84
CA LEU A 76 17.85 7.42 -6.40
C LEU A 76 18.02 5.95 -6.00
N PHE A 77 17.55 5.02 -6.82
CA PHE A 77 17.58 3.58 -6.54
C PHE A 77 18.83 2.89 -7.07
N ASN A 78 19.48 3.45 -8.10
CA ASN A 78 20.56 2.81 -8.85
C ASN A 78 21.76 2.33 -8.00
N ASN A 79 22.02 2.97 -6.86
CA ASN A 79 23.14 2.61 -5.99
C ASN A 79 22.76 1.58 -4.90
N ASN A 80 21.47 1.38 -4.65
CA ASN A 80 20.99 0.61 -3.52
C ASN A 80 20.17 -0.61 -3.95
N PHE A 81 19.52 -0.56 -5.12
CA PHE A 81 18.65 -1.63 -5.62
C PHE A 81 19.27 -2.31 -6.84
N ASN A 82 19.01 -3.61 -6.96
CA ASN A 82 19.44 -4.42 -8.09
C ASN A 82 18.38 -5.48 -8.43
N LYS A 83 18.66 -6.38 -9.37
CA LYS A 83 17.75 -7.44 -9.82
C LYS A 83 17.24 -8.38 -8.73
N ASN A 84 17.86 -8.37 -7.54
CA ASN A 84 17.38 -9.12 -6.38
C ASN A 84 16.30 -8.38 -5.58
N HIS A 85 15.87 -7.21 -6.04
CA HIS A 85 14.94 -6.37 -5.30
C HIS A 85 13.67 -6.06 -6.12
N LEU A 86 12.52 -6.23 -5.50
CA LEU A 86 11.24 -5.72 -5.94
C LEU A 86 10.73 -4.69 -4.93
N LEU A 87 9.98 -3.70 -5.41
CA LEU A 87 9.32 -2.71 -4.60
C LEU A 87 7.81 -2.82 -4.76
N ALA A 88 7.11 -3.09 -3.67
CA ALA A 88 5.66 -3.10 -3.58
C ALA A 88 5.20 -1.90 -2.75
N ILE A 89 4.37 -1.02 -3.31
CA ILE A 89 4.04 0.28 -2.72
C ILE A 89 2.60 0.71 -2.98
N GLY A 90 1.99 1.39 -2.00
CA GLY A 90 0.79 2.17 -2.22
C GLY A 90 1.11 3.53 -2.85
N ILE A 91 0.69 3.73 -4.10
CA ILE A 91 0.92 4.96 -4.87
C ILE A 91 -0.32 5.30 -5.70
N ASN A 92 -0.58 6.59 -5.92
CA ASN A 92 -1.71 6.99 -6.75
C ASN A 92 -1.43 6.73 -8.24
N SER A 93 -2.46 6.35 -8.99
CA SER A 93 -2.38 6.28 -10.44
C SER A 93 -3.41 7.18 -11.12
N TYR A 94 -3.11 7.55 -12.36
CA TYR A 94 -3.93 8.42 -13.18
C TYR A 94 -4.16 7.81 -14.55
N GLU A 95 -5.40 7.87 -15.02
CA GLU A 95 -5.76 7.45 -16.36
C GLU A 95 -6.66 8.49 -17.03
N LYS A 96 -6.44 8.72 -18.31
CA LYS A 96 -7.35 9.50 -19.14
C LYS A 96 -8.08 8.61 -20.13
N ASN A 97 -9.40 8.55 -20.01
CA ASN A 97 -10.23 7.73 -20.91
C ASN A 97 -11.42 8.56 -21.43
N ASN A 98 -11.58 8.62 -22.75
CA ASN A 98 -12.64 9.37 -23.43
C ASN A 98 -12.75 10.85 -22.98
N GLY A 99 -11.60 11.50 -22.74
CA GLY A 99 -11.52 12.90 -22.29
C GLY A 99 -11.88 13.12 -20.83
N LYS A 100 -12.10 12.06 -20.06
CA LYS A 100 -12.36 12.11 -18.61
C LYS A 100 -11.16 11.60 -17.86
N ASP A 101 -10.81 12.28 -16.78
CA ASP A 101 -9.71 11.97 -15.89
C ASP A 101 -10.19 11.03 -14.77
N TYR A 102 -9.39 9.99 -14.49
CA TYR A 102 -9.64 9.01 -13.45
C TYR A 102 -8.40 8.91 -12.56
N PHE A 103 -8.59 9.07 -11.27
CA PHE A 103 -7.55 8.91 -10.26
C PHE A 103 -7.85 7.69 -9.42
N TYR A 104 -6.84 6.87 -9.16
CA TYR A 104 -6.98 5.66 -8.37
C TYR A 104 -5.97 5.65 -7.23
N ASN A 105 -6.40 5.14 -6.08
CA ASN A 105 -5.51 4.69 -5.04
C ASN A 105 -5.05 3.27 -5.43
N THR A 106 -3.76 3.04 -5.59
CA THR A 106 -3.22 1.85 -6.25
C THR A 106 -2.13 1.20 -5.41
N PHE A 107 -2.12 -0.12 -5.34
CA PHE A 107 -0.98 -0.90 -4.92
C PHE A 107 -0.21 -1.35 -6.14
N SER A 108 1.08 -1.04 -6.22
CA SER A 108 1.92 -1.25 -7.40
C SER A 108 3.17 -2.02 -7.04
N VAL A 109 3.60 -2.91 -7.94
CA VAL A 109 4.85 -3.66 -7.83
C VAL A 109 5.78 -3.25 -8.96
N TYR A 110 6.99 -2.89 -8.60
CA TYR A 110 8.04 -2.44 -9.51
C TYR A 110 9.28 -3.33 -9.39
N ASP A 111 10.04 -3.41 -10.47
CA ASP A 111 11.39 -3.93 -10.44
C ASP A 111 12.39 -2.89 -9.88
N HIS A 112 13.66 -3.27 -9.82
CA HIS A 112 14.75 -2.41 -9.34
C HIS A 112 15.03 -1.16 -10.18
N LYS A 113 14.50 -1.10 -11.41
CA LYS A 113 14.57 0.05 -12.30
C LYS A 113 13.32 0.90 -12.28
N LEU A 114 12.40 0.63 -11.36
CA LEU A 114 11.09 1.22 -11.29
C LEU A 114 10.22 1.01 -12.55
N ASP A 115 10.44 -0.09 -13.29
CA ASP A 115 9.50 -0.51 -14.30
C ASP A 115 8.31 -1.19 -13.62
N LEU A 116 7.09 -0.74 -13.96
CA LEU A 116 5.87 -1.26 -13.38
C LEU A 116 5.61 -2.69 -13.87
N LEU A 117 5.50 -3.63 -12.93
CA LEU A 117 5.24 -5.05 -13.19
C LEU A 117 3.76 -5.37 -13.02
N HIS A 118 3.18 -4.96 -11.90
CA HIS A 118 1.79 -5.22 -11.53
C HIS A 118 1.17 -4.03 -10.82
N ASP A 119 -0.15 -3.88 -10.95
CA ASP A 119 -0.91 -2.93 -10.17
C ASP A 119 -2.30 -3.45 -9.79
N TYR A 120 -2.80 -3.00 -8.65
CA TYR A 120 -4.13 -3.22 -8.15
C TYR A 120 -4.77 -1.90 -7.76
N LYS A 121 -5.93 -1.58 -8.34
CA LYS A 121 -6.69 -0.37 -8.04
C LYS A 121 -7.71 -0.64 -6.93
N LYS A 122 -7.67 0.14 -5.86
CA LYS A 122 -8.57 0.03 -4.72
C LYS A 122 -10.04 -0.03 -5.15
N VAL A 123 -10.73 -1.09 -4.72
CA VAL A 123 -12.13 -1.33 -5.08
C VAL A 123 -13.09 -0.73 -4.07
N LYS A 124 -12.78 -0.83 -2.77
CA LYS A 124 -13.61 -0.31 -1.69
C LYS A 124 -13.07 1.01 -1.16
N LEU A 125 -13.60 2.11 -1.69
CA LEU A 125 -13.22 3.46 -1.31
C LEU A 125 -13.86 3.88 0.03
N VAL A 126 -13.17 4.76 0.75
CA VAL A 126 -13.66 5.36 2.00
C VAL A 126 -14.67 6.47 1.67
N PRO A 127 -15.93 6.33 2.11
CA PRO A 127 -16.91 7.40 1.95
C PRO A 127 -16.46 8.67 2.66
N PHE A 128 -16.66 9.82 2.03
CA PHE A 128 -16.25 11.15 2.50
C PHE A 128 -14.72 11.39 2.63
N GLY A 129 -13.92 10.32 2.58
CA GLY A 129 -12.47 10.40 2.55
C GLY A 129 -11.91 10.34 1.12
N GLU A 130 -12.31 9.35 0.34
CA GLU A 130 -11.81 9.11 -1.01
C GLU A 130 -12.85 9.41 -2.10
N PHE A 131 -14.13 9.44 -1.76
CA PHE A 131 -15.20 9.86 -2.66
C PHE A 131 -16.35 10.51 -1.89
N LEU A 132 -17.11 11.35 -2.56
CA LEU A 132 -18.31 11.97 -2.00
C LEU A 132 -19.54 11.16 -2.41
N PRO A 133 -20.22 10.47 -1.46
CA PRO A 133 -21.49 9.83 -1.73
C PRO A 133 -22.49 10.89 -2.20
N PHE A 134 -23.29 10.55 -3.22
CA PHE A 134 -24.32 11.46 -3.77
C PHE A 134 -23.79 12.83 -4.26
N GLU A 135 -22.55 12.92 -4.74
CA GLU A 135 -21.90 14.15 -5.21
C GLU A 135 -22.80 14.99 -6.12
N LYS A 136 -23.54 14.35 -7.03
CA LYS A 136 -24.49 15.03 -7.93
C LYS A 136 -25.63 15.73 -7.17
N ILE A 137 -26.09 15.15 -6.07
CA ILE A 137 -27.16 15.72 -5.23
C ILE A 137 -26.57 16.86 -4.39
N LEU A 138 -25.40 16.66 -3.78
CA LEU A 138 -24.70 17.65 -2.97
C LEU A 138 -24.37 18.91 -3.81
N LYS A 139 -23.93 18.74 -5.04
CA LYS A 139 -23.73 19.84 -5.98
C LYS A 139 -25.01 20.60 -6.30
N ARG A 140 -26.17 19.90 -6.37
CA ARG A 140 -27.47 20.48 -6.68
C ARG A 140 -28.06 21.33 -5.56
N ILE A 141 -27.79 20.96 -4.30
CA ILE A 141 -28.25 21.69 -3.11
C ILE A 141 -27.26 22.76 -2.63
N GLY A 142 -26.25 23.09 -3.45
CA GLY A 142 -25.34 24.21 -3.20
C GLY A 142 -24.19 23.95 -2.23
N LEU A 143 -23.97 22.72 -1.78
CA LEU A 143 -22.84 22.33 -0.93
C LEU A 143 -21.52 22.20 -1.72
N LYS A 144 -21.29 23.19 -2.60
CA LYS A 144 -20.07 23.24 -3.44
C LYS A 144 -18.78 23.39 -2.62
N SER A 145 -18.86 23.96 -1.43
CA SER A 145 -17.68 24.14 -0.57
C SER A 145 -17.06 22.82 -0.09
N LEU A 146 -17.84 21.75 -0.01
CA LEU A 146 -17.33 20.39 0.29
C LEU A 146 -16.72 19.69 -0.92
N THR A 147 -16.94 20.24 -2.13
CA THR A 147 -16.53 19.60 -3.40
C THR A 147 -15.44 20.37 -4.14
N ASN A 148 -15.17 21.63 -3.78
CA ASN A 148 -14.38 22.54 -4.63
C ASN A 148 -12.87 22.24 -4.69
N ASN A 149 -12.33 21.38 -3.81
CA ASN A 149 -10.92 20.97 -3.85
C ASN A 149 -10.75 19.44 -3.67
N TYR A 150 -11.83 18.69 -3.77
CA TYR A 150 -11.80 17.26 -3.53
C TYR A 150 -11.69 16.51 -4.85
N GLN A 151 -10.53 15.95 -5.10
CA GLN A 151 -10.30 15.07 -6.21
C GLN A 151 -10.73 13.66 -5.80
N SER A 152 -11.96 13.27 -6.16
CA SER A 152 -12.50 11.95 -5.83
C SER A 152 -11.71 10.87 -6.56
N PHE A 153 -11.29 9.84 -5.82
CA PHE A 153 -10.78 8.62 -6.42
C PHE A 153 -11.87 7.84 -7.14
N SER A 154 -11.46 7.11 -8.15
CA SER A 154 -12.30 6.16 -8.86
C SER A 154 -12.08 4.77 -8.27
N SER A 155 -13.16 3.98 -8.18
CA SER A 155 -13.08 2.58 -7.75
C SER A 155 -12.46 1.70 -8.83
N GLY A 156 -11.58 0.79 -8.46
CA GLY A 156 -11.16 -0.33 -9.30
C GLY A 156 -12.34 -1.20 -9.71
N LYS A 157 -12.18 -2.00 -10.78
CA LYS A 157 -13.26 -2.82 -11.34
C LYS A 157 -13.55 -4.05 -10.48
N SER A 158 -12.51 -4.74 -10.04
CA SER A 158 -12.60 -6.01 -9.32
C SER A 158 -11.42 -6.16 -8.37
N ARG A 159 -11.59 -7.02 -7.35
CA ARG A 159 -10.46 -7.53 -6.59
C ARG A 159 -9.74 -8.56 -7.41
N GLU A 160 -8.43 -8.44 -7.45
CA GLU A 160 -7.55 -9.30 -8.24
C GLU A 160 -6.43 -9.79 -7.35
N ILE A 161 -5.98 -11.01 -7.61
CA ILE A 161 -4.75 -11.55 -7.07
C ILE A 161 -3.64 -11.16 -8.04
N LEU A 162 -2.54 -10.67 -7.49
CA LEU A 162 -1.36 -10.36 -8.27
C LEU A 162 -0.42 -11.55 -8.24
N SER A 163 -0.15 -12.13 -9.40
CA SER A 163 0.82 -13.21 -9.58
C SER A 163 2.18 -12.62 -9.89
N ILE A 164 3.07 -12.64 -8.92
CA ILE A 164 4.45 -12.16 -9.05
C ILE A 164 5.34 -13.36 -9.39
N ASP A 165 5.53 -13.63 -10.68
CA ASP A 165 6.44 -14.67 -11.19
C ASP A 165 7.53 -14.00 -12.05
N ILE A 166 8.59 -13.55 -11.40
CA ILE A 166 9.71 -12.85 -12.06
C ILE A 166 11.02 -13.07 -11.29
N GLU A 167 12.08 -13.36 -12.03
CA GLU A 167 13.46 -13.43 -11.51
C GLU A 167 13.64 -14.33 -10.27
N GLY A 168 12.77 -15.36 -10.13
CA GLY A 168 12.75 -16.29 -9.00
C GLY A 168 12.07 -15.76 -7.75
N PHE A 169 11.25 -14.73 -7.90
CA PHE A 169 10.12 -14.46 -7.03
C PHE A 169 8.91 -15.21 -7.58
N ASP A 170 8.19 -15.91 -6.71
CA ASP A 170 6.98 -16.67 -7.04
C ASP A 170 6.01 -16.50 -5.88
N LEU A 171 4.98 -15.65 -6.07
CA LEU A 171 4.10 -15.22 -4.99
C LEU A 171 2.73 -14.76 -5.51
N GLU A 172 1.69 -15.43 -5.04
CA GLU A 172 0.30 -15.01 -5.25
C GLU A 172 -0.14 -14.08 -4.11
N VAL A 173 -0.32 -12.80 -4.42
CA VAL A 173 -0.63 -11.75 -3.46
C VAL A 173 -2.08 -11.34 -3.56
N LEU A 174 -2.80 -11.32 -2.42
CA LEU A 174 -4.06 -10.59 -2.29
C LEU A 174 -3.78 -9.18 -1.72
N PRO A 175 -3.78 -8.15 -2.54
CA PRO A 175 -3.57 -6.78 -2.06
C PRO A 175 -4.86 -6.23 -1.44
N LEU A 176 -4.72 -5.54 -0.31
CA LEU A 176 -5.77 -4.79 0.35
C LEU A 176 -5.23 -3.40 0.72
N ILE A 177 -5.89 -2.36 0.22
CA ILE A 177 -5.47 -0.99 0.49
C ILE A 177 -6.32 -0.41 1.62
N CYS A 178 -5.67 -0.07 2.74
CA CYS A 178 -6.24 0.63 3.90
C CYS A 178 -7.59 0.03 4.36
N TYR A 179 -8.65 0.78 4.21
CA TYR A 179 -10.02 0.45 4.63
C TYR A 179 -10.56 -0.88 4.06
N GLU A 180 -9.99 -1.42 2.98
CA GLU A 180 -10.41 -2.70 2.44
C GLU A 180 -10.23 -3.87 3.42
N ILE A 181 -9.32 -3.73 4.39
CA ILE A 181 -9.06 -4.73 5.42
C ILE A 181 -10.26 -4.99 6.35
N ILE A 182 -11.17 -4.03 6.49
CA ILE A 182 -12.31 -4.17 7.41
C ILE A 182 -13.38 -5.14 6.91
N TYR A 183 -13.46 -5.36 5.60
CA TYR A 183 -14.48 -6.19 5.00
C TYR A 183 -14.17 -7.68 5.17
N SER A 184 -15.11 -8.42 5.75
CA SER A 184 -15.06 -9.87 5.93
C SER A 184 -15.91 -10.62 4.90
N GLY A 185 -15.69 -11.92 4.76
CA GLY A 185 -16.58 -12.86 4.08
C GLY A 185 -16.59 -12.82 2.55
N ASN A 186 -16.27 -11.70 1.91
CA ASN A 186 -16.31 -11.56 0.46
C ASN A 186 -14.93 -11.33 -0.19
N ILE A 187 -13.89 -11.27 0.63
CA ILE A 187 -12.53 -10.95 0.17
C ILE A 187 -11.91 -12.13 -0.60
N PHE A 188 -12.24 -13.35 -0.16
CA PHE A 188 -11.53 -14.57 -0.55
C PHE A 188 -12.33 -15.50 -1.45
N LYS A 189 -13.39 -15.02 -2.09
CA LYS A 189 -14.24 -15.87 -2.93
C LYS A 189 -13.46 -16.48 -4.09
N ASN A 190 -13.32 -17.81 -4.02
CA ASN A 190 -12.85 -18.69 -5.11
C ASN A 190 -11.39 -18.43 -5.59
N SER A 191 -10.49 -17.94 -4.71
CA SER A 191 -9.16 -17.60 -5.14
C SER A 191 -8.10 -18.25 -4.26
N GLU A 192 -7.12 -18.88 -4.87
CA GLU A 192 -5.90 -19.34 -4.19
C GLU A 192 -4.87 -18.20 -4.22
N PHE A 193 -4.34 -17.85 -3.07
CA PHE A 193 -3.25 -16.88 -2.89
C PHE A 193 -2.38 -17.31 -1.72
N ASP A 194 -1.17 -16.80 -1.65
CA ASP A 194 -0.19 -17.19 -0.63
C ASP A 194 -0.26 -16.27 0.58
N VAL A 195 -0.42 -14.98 0.35
CA VAL A 195 -0.30 -13.94 1.37
C VAL A 195 -1.25 -12.78 1.12
N ILE A 196 -1.74 -12.18 2.21
CA ILE A 196 -2.40 -10.87 2.16
C ILE A 196 -1.35 -9.79 2.38
N ILE A 197 -1.30 -8.81 1.49
CA ILE A 197 -0.52 -7.58 1.71
C ILE A 197 -1.50 -6.43 1.95
N ASN A 198 -1.34 -5.77 3.09
CA ASN A 198 -2.13 -4.60 3.45
C ASN A 198 -1.22 -3.38 3.59
N VAL A 199 -1.39 -2.41 2.70
CA VAL A 199 -0.75 -1.09 2.78
C VAL A 199 -1.74 -0.07 3.33
N SER A 200 -1.31 0.81 4.23
CA SER A 200 -2.22 1.74 4.90
C SER A 200 -1.57 3.08 5.28
N GLU A 201 -2.41 4.12 5.29
CA GLU A 201 -2.12 5.40 5.92
C GLU A 201 -3.06 5.59 7.13
N ASP A 202 -2.54 5.31 8.31
CA ASP A 202 -3.33 5.37 9.54
C ASP A 202 -3.33 6.76 10.20
N GLY A 203 -2.52 7.69 9.71
CA GLY A 203 -2.47 9.06 10.22
C GLY A 203 -3.80 9.81 10.15
N TRP A 204 -4.69 9.42 9.23
CA TRP A 204 -6.03 9.96 9.12
C TRP A 204 -6.90 9.74 10.37
N PHE A 205 -6.60 8.75 11.19
CA PHE A 205 -7.31 8.50 12.45
C PHE A 205 -6.87 9.45 13.56
N GLY A 206 -5.78 10.22 13.36
CA GLY A 206 -5.23 11.11 14.36
C GLY A 206 -4.86 10.38 15.65
N ASP A 207 -4.79 11.13 16.73
CA ASP A 207 -4.45 10.63 18.06
C ASP A 207 -5.66 9.96 18.73
N SER A 208 -6.05 8.80 18.20
CA SER A 208 -7.24 8.06 18.60
C SER A 208 -6.98 6.56 18.70
N ILE A 209 -7.99 5.78 19.11
CA ILE A 209 -7.95 4.31 19.08
C ILE A 209 -8.05 3.73 17.66
N GLY A 210 -8.33 4.58 16.67
CA GLY A 210 -8.57 4.18 15.27
C GLY A 210 -7.49 3.30 14.67
N PRO A 211 -6.19 3.66 14.74
CA PRO A 211 -5.10 2.82 14.22
C PRO A 211 -5.08 1.40 14.80
N HIS A 212 -5.34 1.28 16.11
CA HIS A 212 -5.37 -0.03 16.79
C HIS A 212 -6.58 -0.86 16.38
N GLN A 213 -7.76 -0.24 16.23
CA GLN A 213 -8.96 -0.92 15.72
C GLN A 213 -8.76 -1.37 14.28
N HIS A 214 -8.17 -0.50 13.45
CA HIS A 214 -7.87 -0.82 12.06
C HIS A 214 -6.87 -1.98 11.97
N PHE A 215 -5.83 -1.97 12.80
CA PHE A 215 -4.89 -3.08 12.91
C PHE A 215 -5.55 -4.39 13.36
N ALA A 216 -6.50 -4.36 14.29
CA ALA A 216 -7.22 -5.55 14.75
C ALA A 216 -7.94 -6.27 13.59
N HIS A 217 -8.46 -5.53 12.60
CA HIS A 217 -9.04 -6.15 11.40
C HIS A 217 -8.02 -6.94 10.59
N SER A 218 -6.74 -6.53 10.57
CA SER A 218 -5.69 -7.31 9.93
C SER A 218 -5.51 -8.67 10.58
N VAL A 219 -5.55 -8.72 11.91
CA VAL A 219 -5.51 -10.00 12.67
C VAL A 219 -6.70 -10.88 12.29
N PHE A 220 -7.92 -10.33 12.25
CA PHE A 220 -9.10 -11.10 11.85
C PHE A 220 -9.01 -11.61 10.40
N ARG A 221 -8.48 -10.82 9.47
CA ARG A 221 -8.33 -11.26 8.06
C ARG A 221 -7.35 -12.40 7.93
N SER A 222 -6.25 -12.39 8.67
CA SER A 222 -5.29 -13.50 8.71
C SER A 222 -5.96 -14.79 9.20
N ILE A 223 -6.69 -14.73 10.32
CA ILE A 223 -7.43 -15.88 10.86
C ILE A 223 -8.49 -16.38 9.88
N GLU A 224 -9.29 -15.48 9.33
CA GLU A 224 -10.39 -15.79 8.42
C GLU A 224 -9.92 -16.50 7.14
N SER A 225 -8.77 -16.06 6.60
CA SER A 225 -8.20 -16.63 5.38
C SER A 225 -7.33 -17.86 5.62
N GLY A 226 -6.83 -18.05 6.85
CA GLY A 226 -5.80 -19.04 7.15
C GLY A 226 -4.47 -18.76 6.43
N LYS A 227 -4.19 -17.50 6.10
CA LYS A 227 -2.99 -17.05 5.38
C LYS A 227 -2.20 -16.04 6.20
N TYR A 228 -0.90 -15.94 5.90
CA TYR A 228 -0.10 -14.84 6.44
C TYR A 228 -0.64 -13.49 5.96
N LEU A 229 -0.50 -12.48 6.82
CA LEU A 229 -0.79 -11.09 6.47
C LEU A 229 0.40 -10.21 6.82
N LEU A 230 0.86 -9.45 5.85
CA LEU A 230 1.90 -8.44 5.99
C LEU A 230 1.25 -7.06 5.88
N ARG A 231 1.44 -6.27 6.91
CA ARG A 231 0.91 -4.90 6.95
C ARG A 231 2.04 -3.90 6.99
N SER A 232 2.04 -2.96 6.05
CA SER A 232 2.86 -1.77 6.03
C SER A 232 1.99 -0.55 6.23
N ALA A 233 2.17 0.16 7.32
CA ALA A 233 1.38 1.33 7.66
C ALA A 233 2.26 2.54 7.95
N ASN A 234 1.94 3.68 7.33
CA ASN A 234 2.45 4.96 7.76
C ASN A 234 1.60 5.46 8.92
N ASN A 235 2.23 6.02 9.95
CA ASN A 235 1.55 6.52 11.15
C ASN A 235 0.61 5.48 11.81
N GLY A 236 0.94 4.20 11.71
CA GLY A 236 0.14 3.10 12.22
C GLY A 236 0.96 1.88 12.60
N VAL A 237 0.28 0.79 12.95
CA VAL A 237 0.92 -0.48 13.30
C VAL A 237 1.29 -1.26 12.04
N SER A 238 2.58 -1.45 11.81
CA SER A 238 3.09 -2.38 10.80
C SER A 238 3.39 -3.72 11.45
N ALA A 239 3.03 -4.84 10.80
CA ALA A 239 3.15 -6.15 11.40
C ALA A 239 3.21 -7.30 10.39
N ILE A 240 3.70 -8.44 10.89
CA ILE A 240 3.59 -9.76 10.27
C ILE A 240 2.70 -10.61 11.16
N ILE A 241 1.62 -11.12 10.59
CA ILE A 241 0.59 -11.89 11.29
C ILE A 241 0.47 -13.26 10.63
N ASN A 242 0.60 -14.32 11.43
CA ASN A 242 0.51 -15.67 10.91
C ASN A 242 -0.95 -16.15 10.72
N PRO A 243 -1.20 -17.30 10.08
CA PRO A 243 -2.54 -17.80 9.79
C PRO A 243 -3.45 -18.03 11.01
N THR A 244 -2.88 -18.11 12.21
CA THR A 244 -3.64 -18.26 13.47
C THR A 244 -3.93 -16.92 14.15
N GLY A 245 -3.55 -15.79 13.54
CA GLY A 245 -3.71 -14.46 14.10
C GLY A 245 -2.62 -14.06 15.11
N LYS A 246 -1.59 -14.90 15.30
CA LYS A 246 -0.45 -14.53 16.14
C LYS A 246 0.41 -13.50 15.42
N ILE A 247 0.71 -12.41 16.13
CA ILE A 247 1.62 -11.37 15.67
C ILE A 247 3.04 -11.90 15.87
N GLU A 248 3.77 -12.15 14.78
CA GLU A 248 5.15 -12.61 14.83
C GLU A 248 6.13 -11.46 14.99
N ASN A 249 5.88 -10.39 14.29
CA ASN A 249 6.64 -9.15 14.41
C ASN A 249 5.73 -7.94 14.29
N LYS A 250 6.02 -6.86 15.02
CA LYS A 250 5.33 -5.58 14.85
C LYS A 250 6.23 -4.39 15.13
N ILE A 251 5.94 -3.28 14.47
CA ILE A 251 6.39 -1.94 14.82
C ILE A 251 5.16 -1.18 15.28
N GLU A 252 5.18 -0.72 16.52
CA GLU A 252 4.12 0.12 17.02
C GLU A 252 4.30 1.55 16.54
N PHE A 253 3.19 2.17 16.29
CA PHE A 253 3.07 3.60 16.16
C PHE A 253 3.34 4.21 17.55
N SER A 254 4.31 5.09 17.67
CA SER A 254 4.66 5.83 18.90
C SER A 254 4.53 7.33 18.67
#